data_41eb4ff34132e2380e21064c5d3b2ca8
#
_entry.id   41eb4ff34132e2380e21064c5d3b2ca8
#
_cell.length_a   1.000
_cell.length_b   1.000
_cell.length_c   1.000
_cell.angle_alpha   90.00
_cell.angle_beta   90.00
_cell.angle_gamma   90.00
#
_symmetry.space_group_name_H-M   'P 1'
#
loop_
_entity.id
_entity.type
_entity.pdbx_description
1 polymer ?
#
loop_
_entity_poly.entity_id
_entity_poly.type
_entity_poly.pdbx_seq_one_letter_code
_entity_poly.pdbx_strand_id
1 'polypeptide(L)'
;HTAWRSIEAGRRVACLGPLGTPFVPVAPPAEAWMVAGGVGLAPFATLATALRDRGTAARLFYGARSAADLFCADVFERAGIPITFATEDGSRGDRGFVTLPLARALSATSASTAVHVYACGPTPMMRAVADTCAAAGRAVDVSLEQVMGCGLGGCYSCVVQVREPGHPAHFVRSCLAGPVFPASHLVWETLAH
;
A
#
# COMPACT_ATOMS: atom_id res chain seq x y z
N HIS A 1 16.49 -8.14 10.76
CA HIS A 1 15.70 -9.22 10.11
C HIS A 1 16.18 -10.64 10.47
N THR A 2 17.42 -10.83 10.91
CA THR A 2 17.97 -12.15 11.29
C THR A 2 17.37 -12.67 12.62
N ALA A 3 17.01 -11.79 13.55
CA ALA A 3 16.49 -12.19 14.86
C ALA A 3 15.18 -12.99 14.80
N TRP A 4 14.28 -12.70 13.84
CA TRP A 4 13.01 -13.41 13.69
C TRP A 4 13.15 -14.85 13.20
N ARG A 5 14.21 -15.13 12.39
CA ARG A 5 14.47 -16.48 11.83
C ARG A 5 14.96 -17.47 12.89
N SER A 6 15.46 -16.98 14.03
CA SER A 6 15.98 -17.80 15.12
C SER A 6 15.01 -17.94 16.30
N ILE A 7 13.79 -17.42 16.20
CA ILE A 7 12.79 -17.55 17.27
C ILE A 7 12.07 -18.88 17.13
N GLU A 8 12.21 -19.71 18.17
CA GLU A 8 11.50 -20.98 18.26
C GLU A 8 10.03 -20.79 18.62
N ALA A 9 9.19 -21.71 18.14
CA ALA A 9 7.76 -21.71 18.49
C ALA A 9 7.55 -21.78 20.00
N GLY A 10 6.63 -20.97 20.53
CA GLY A 10 6.35 -20.88 21.98
C GLY A 10 7.20 -19.86 22.74
N ARG A 11 8.20 -19.23 22.13
CA ARG A 11 8.98 -18.17 22.78
C ARG A 11 8.14 -16.90 22.93
N ARG A 12 8.22 -16.27 24.11
CA ARG A 12 7.59 -14.97 24.35
C ARG A 12 8.41 -13.86 23.72
N VAL A 13 7.73 -12.97 22.97
CA VAL A 13 8.32 -11.79 22.36
C VAL A 13 7.58 -10.56 22.90
N ALA A 14 8.34 -9.57 23.39
CA ALA A 14 7.75 -8.30 23.79
C ALA A 14 7.40 -7.48 22.53
N CYS A 15 6.15 -7.05 22.44
CA CYS A 15 5.66 -6.22 21.34
C CYS A 15 5.06 -4.93 21.92
N LEU A 16 5.31 -3.82 21.26
CA LEU A 16 4.66 -2.54 21.56
C LEU A 16 3.76 -2.17 20.38
N GLY A 17 2.50 -1.91 20.65
CA GLY A 17 1.51 -1.56 19.63
C GLY A 17 0.09 -1.46 20.23
N PRO A 18 -0.91 -1.07 19.40
CA PRO A 18 -0.77 -0.64 18.01
C PRO A 18 -0.09 0.72 17.88
N LEU A 19 0.68 0.94 16.80
CA LEU A 19 1.37 2.20 16.52
C LEU A 19 1.01 2.70 15.11
N GLY A 20 0.97 4.02 14.97
CA GLY A 20 0.70 4.69 13.68
C GLY A 20 -0.76 4.61 13.23
N THR A 21 -0.99 5.06 12.00
CA THR A 21 -2.33 5.11 11.36
C THR A 21 -2.45 4.02 10.30
N PRO A 22 -3.45 3.11 10.40
CA PRO A 22 -3.66 2.06 9.42
C PRO A 22 -4.42 2.58 8.18
N PHE A 23 -4.50 1.75 7.13
CA PHE A 23 -5.49 1.94 6.08
C PHE A 23 -6.90 1.89 6.67
N VAL A 24 -7.75 2.82 6.25
CA VAL A 24 -9.16 2.85 6.64
C VAL A 24 -9.97 2.14 5.55
N PRO A 25 -10.58 0.97 5.83
CA PRO A 25 -11.33 0.25 4.83
C PRO A 25 -12.61 1.01 4.45
N VAL A 26 -12.82 1.23 3.14
CA VAL A 26 -14.05 1.81 2.61
C VAL A 26 -15.22 0.84 2.76
N ALA A 27 -16.43 1.38 2.69
CA ALA A 27 -17.67 0.62 2.74
C ALA A 27 -18.40 0.67 1.37
N PRO A 28 -19.29 -0.30 1.07
CA PRO A 28 -20.16 -0.24 -0.08
C PRO A 28 -20.94 1.09 -0.15
N PRO A 29 -21.20 1.64 -1.35
CA PRO A 29 -20.99 1.05 -2.66
C PRO A 29 -19.58 1.24 -3.24
N ALA A 30 -18.63 1.80 -2.49
CA ALA A 30 -17.27 1.99 -2.98
C ALA A 30 -16.53 0.65 -3.15
N GLU A 31 -15.72 0.57 -4.20
CA GLU A 31 -14.78 -0.53 -4.41
C GLU A 31 -13.41 -0.20 -3.83
N ALA A 32 -12.76 -1.19 -3.25
CA ALA A 32 -11.39 -1.11 -2.72
C ALA A 32 -10.40 -1.74 -3.70
N TRP A 33 -9.47 -0.96 -4.23
CA TRP A 33 -8.43 -1.45 -5.14
C TRP A 33 -7.07 -1.38 -4.45
N MET A 34 -6.49 -2.53 -4.16
CA MET A 34 -5.19 -2.66 -3.52
C MET A 34 -4.10 -2.78 -4.59
N VAL A 35 -3.00 -2.04 -4.45
CA VAL A 35 -1.85 -2.06 -5.37
C VAL A 35 -0.58 -2.35 -4.58
N ALA A 36 -0.05 -3.53 -4.75
CA ALA A 36 1.12 -4.03 -4.03
C ALA A 36 2.36 -4.11 -4.91
N GLY A 37 3.51 -3.75 -4.36
CA GLY A 37 4.82 -4.01 -4.97
C GLY A 37 5.70 -4.85 -4.04
N GLY A 38 6.05 -6.07 -4.46
CA GLY A 38 6.88 -6.97 -3.66
C GLY A 38 6.34 -7.18 -2.25
N VAL A 39 7.15 -6.90 -1.23
CA VAL A 39 6.78 -7.04 0.20
C VAL A 39 5.67 -6.09 0.66
N GLY A 40 5.37 -5.05 -0.12
CA GLY A 40 4.24 -4.14 0.12
C GLY A 40 2.86 -4.82 0.09
N LEU A 41 2.81 -6.11 -0.23
CA LEU A 41 1.61 -6.93 -0.06
C LEU A 41 1.18 -7.09 1.40
N ALA A 42 2.11 -7.05 2.35
CA ALA A 42 1.87 -7.43 3.75
C ALA A 42 0.71 -6.69 4.43
N PRO A 43 0.57 -5.34 4.38
CA PRO A 43 -0.53 -4.65 5.03
C PRO A 43 -1.90 -4.97 4.44
N PHE A 44 -1.95 -5.47 3.21
CA PHE A 44 -3.22 -5.79 2.56
C PHE A 44 -3.87 -7.06 3.06
N ALA A 45 -3.16 -7.96 3.74
CA ALA A 45 -3.78 -9.17 4.32
C ALA A 45 -4.83 -8.81 5.38
N THR A 46 -4.53 -7.86 6.26
CA THR A 46 -5.48 -7.37 7.27
C THR A 46 -6.55 -6.47 6.66
N LEU A 47 -6.20 -5.61 5.70
CA LEU A 47 -7.16 -4.78 4.99
C LEU A 47 -8.19 -5.63 4.22
N ALA A 48 -7.73 -6.68 3.53
CA ALA A 48 -8.60 -7.61 2.80
C ALA A 48 -9.65 -8.27 3.70
N THR A 49 -9.23 -8.69 4.90
CA THR A 49 -10.15 -9.23 5.90
C THR A 49 -11.20 -8.19 6.31
N ALA A 50 -10.77 -6.97 6.63
CA ALA A 50 -11.68 -5.90 7.04
C ALA A 50 -12.66 -5.47 5.92
N LEU A 51 -12.23 -5.47 4.66
CA LEU A 51 -13.07 -5.19 3.50
C LEU A 51 -14.11 -6.29 3.28
N ARG A 52 -13.69 -7.55 3.36
CA ARG A 52 -14.60 -8.70 3.27
C ARG A 52 -15.67 -8.65 4.36
N ASP A 53 -15.29 -8.40 5.60
CA ASP A 53 -16.21 -8.36 6.75
C ASP A 53 -17.22 -7.20 6.63
N ARG A 54 -16.91 -6.17 5.83
CA ARG A 54 -17.82 -5.06 5.46
C ARG A 54 -18.65 -5.34 4.20
N GLY A 55 -18.41 -6.44 3.49
CA GLY A 55 -19.03 -6.73 2.21
C GLY A 55 -18.56 -5.80 1.08
N THR A 56 -17.39 -5.18 1.21
CA THR A 56 -16.83 -4.26 0.22
C THR A 56 -16.17 -5.04 -0.92
N ALA A 57 -16.57 -4.76 -2.16
CA ALA A 57 -15.91 -5.32 -3.33
C ALA A 57 -14.44 -4.88 -3.36
N ALA A 58 -13.54 -5.85 -3.51
CA ALA A 58 -12.11 -5.59 -3.52
C ALA A 58 -11.40 -6.33 -4.65
N ARG A 59 -10.29 -5.75 -5.15
CA ARG A 59 -9.37 -6.39 -6.08
C ARG A 59 -7.93 -6.03 -5.74
N LEU A 60 -7.00 -6.87 -6.16
CA LEU A 60 -5.58 -6.70 -5.93
C LEU A 60 -4.82 -6.62 -7.26
N PHE A 61 -4.02 -5.58 -7.42
CA PHE A 61 -2.99 -5.47 -8.45
C PHE A 61 -1.64 -5.75 -7.77
N TYR A 62 -0.94 -6.80 -8.18
CA TYR A 62 0.28 -7.22 -7.52
C TYR A 62 1.45 -7.25 -8.51
N GLY A 63 2.43 -6.38 -8.27
CA GLY A 63 3.62 -6.20 -9.07
C GLY A 63 4.88 -6.73 -8.42
N ALA A 64 5.78 -7.31 -9.23
CA ALA A 64 7.10 -7.76 -8.81
C ALA A 64 8.08 -7.72 -10.00
N ARG A 65 9.38 -7.95 -9.76
CA ARG A 65 10.37 -8.08 -10.85
C ARG A 65 10.16 -9.36 -11.65
N SER A 66 9.85 -10.45 -10.96
CA SER A 66 9.63 -11.77 -11.56
C SER A 66 8.54 -12.55 -10.80
N ALA A 67 8.08 -13.66 -11.36
CA ALA A 67 7.15 -14.59 -10.71
C ALA A 67 7.70 -15.14 -9.39
N ALA A 68 9.03 -15.29 -9.27
CA ALA A 68 9.69 -15.77 -8.06
C ALA A 68 9.62 -14.77 -6.89
N ASP A 69 9.37 -13.50 -7.18
CA ASP A 69 9.25 -12.43 -6.20
C ASP A 69 7.77 -12.18 -5.77
N LEU A 70 6.82 -12.99 -6.26
CA LEU A 70 5.41 -12.94 -5.89
C LEU A 70 5.14 -13.92 -4.74
N PHE A 71 4.98 -13.39 -3.53
CA PHE A 71 4.79 -14.18 -2.31
C PHE A 71 3.35 -14.09 -1.80
N CYS A 72 2.86 -15.11 -1.11
CA CYS A 72 1.59 -15.11 -0.35
C CYS A 72 0.34 -14.68 -1.13
N ALA A 73 0.33 -14.82 -2.47
CA ALA A 73 -0.85 -14.50 -3.28
C ALA A 73 -2.05 -15.39 -2.94
N ASP A 74 -1.78 -16.63 -2.54
CA ASP A 74 -2.74 -17.63 -2.10
C ASP A 74 -3.62 -17.16 -0.92
N VAL A 75 -3.14 -16.25 -0.08
CA VAL A 75 -3.92 -15.64 1.00
C VAL A 75 -5.12 -14.86 0.44
N PHE A 76 -4.91 -14.10 -0.63
CA PHE A 76 -5.95 -13.30 -1.28
C PHE A 76 -6.85 -14.17 -2.17
N GLU A 77 -6.29 -15.16 -2.85
CA GLU A 77 -7.05 -16.14 -3.63
C GLU A 77 -8.05 -16.88 -2.74
N ARG A 78 -7.61 -17.38 -1.57
CA ARG A 78 -8.50 -18.00 -0.57
C ARG A 78 -9.53 -17.03 0.02
N ALA A 79 -9.23 -15.75 0.05
CA ALA A 79 -10.19 -14.72 0.47
C ALA A 79 -11.19 -14.34 -0.63
N GLY A 80 -11.08 -14.93 -1.83
CA GLY A 80 -11.95 -14.64 -2.98
C GLY A 80 -11.69 -13.28 -3.62
N ILE A 81 -10.50 -12.69 -3.41
CA ILE A 81 -10.13 -11.40 -3.98
C ILE A 81 -9.46 -11.64 -5.34
N PRO A 82 -10.02 -11.09 -6.44
CA PRO A 82 -9.40 -11.16 -7.75
C PRO A 82 -8.02 -10.49 -7.76
N ILE A 83 -7.01 -11.20 -8.31
CA ILE A 83 -5.64 -10.69 -8.41
C ILE A 83 -5.28 -10.48 -9.88
N THR A 84 -4.76 -9.30 -10.19
CA THR A 84 -4.09 -8.99 -11.45
C THR A 84 -2.59 -8.89 -11.21
N PHE A 85 -1.82 -9.78 -11.80
CA PHE A 85 -0.36 -9.80 -11.67
C PHE A 85 0.30 -8.99 -12.77
N ALA A 86 1.43 -8.36 -12.43
CA ALA A 86 2.36 -7.77 -13.38
C ALA A 86 3.80 -8.08 -12.95
N THR A 87 4.62 -8.57 -13.87
CA THR A 87 6.05 -8.79 -13.62
C THR A 87 6.89 -8.08 -14.67
N GLU A 88 7.99 -7.46 -14.25
CA GLU A 88 8.82 -6.67 -15.16
C GLU A 88 9.40 -7.54 -16.29
N ASP A 89 9.76 -8.80 -15.97
CA ASP A 89 10.25 -9.77 -16.93
C ASP A 89 9.16 -10.48 -17.75
N GLY A 90 7.88 -10.34 -17.36
CA GLY A 90 6.74 -10.98 -18.00
C GLY A 90 6.55 -12.46 -17.62
N SER A 91 7.21 -12.95 -16.57
CA SER A 91 7.12 -14.35 -16.13
C SER A 91 5.77 -14.72 -15.50
N ARG A 92 4.98 -13.72 -15.05
CA ARG A 92 3.58 -13.91 -14.59
C ARG A 92 2.72 -12.67 -14.81
N GLY A 93 1.57 -12.86 -15.41
CA GLY A 93 0.62 -11.78 -15.67
C GLY A 93 1.08 -10.83 -16.79
N ASP A 94 0.77 -9.54 -16.62
CA ASP A 94 1.21 -8.52 -17.59
C ASP A 94 2.72 -8.30 -17.49
N ARG A 95 3.37 -8.10 -18.62
CA ARG A 95 4.78 -7.71 -18.65
C ARG A 95 4.92 -6.22 -18.38
N GLY A 96 5.70 -5.86 -17.35
CA GLY A 96 6.00 -4.49 -16.99
C GLY A 96 5.53 -4.13 -15.58
N PHE A 97 5.32 -2.85 -15.35
CA PHE A 97 4.95 -2.32 -14.03
C PHE A 97 3.45 -2.48 -13.74
N VAL A 98 3.12 -2.65 -12.46
CA VAL A 98 1.75 -2.82 -11.96
C VAL A 98 0.82 -1.64 -12.28
N THR A 99 1.37 -0.48 -12.58
CA THR A 99 0.62 0.71 -13.01
C THR A 99 -0.05 0.52 -14.39
N LEU A 100 0.46 -0.36 -15.25
CA LEU A 100 -0.14 -0.63 -16.55
C LEU A 100 -1.53 -1.28 -16.43
N PRO A 101 -1.69 -2.45 -15.77
CA PRO A 101 -3.01 -3.03 -15.55
C PRO A 101 -3.91 -2.14 -14.67
N LEU A 102 -3.36 -1.40 -13.72
CA LEU A 102 -4.13 -0.43 -12.92
C LEU A 102 -4.75 0.65 -13.81
N ALA A 103 -3.95 1.29 -14.67
CA ALA A 103 -4.42 2.34 -15.58
C ALA A 103 -5.51 1.84 -16.52
N ARG A 104 -5.34 0.62 -17.10
CA ARG A 104 -6.36 0.00 -17.94
C ARG A 104 -7.67 -0.23 -17.17
N ALA A 105 -7.58 -0.74 -15.96
CA ALA A 105 -8.76 -0.98 -15.13
C ALA A 105 -9.47 0.33 -14.77
N LEU A 106 -8.72 1.37 -14.41
CA LEU A 106 -9.29 2.70 -14.10
C LEU A 106 -9.99 3.31 -15.31
N SER A 107 -9.37 3.21 -16.49
CA SER A 107 -9.95 3.72 -17.74
C SER A 107 -11.23 2.96 -18.18
N ALA A 108 -11.33 1.67 -17.83
CA ALA A 108 -12.50 0.86 -18.13
C ALA A 108 -13.64 1.02 -17.10
N THR A 109 -13.37 1.66 -15.96
CA THR A 109 -14.35 1.83 -14.89
C THR A 109 -15.09 3.15 -15.06
N SER A 110 -16.43 3.11 -14.93
CA SER A 110 -17.26 4.31 -15.01
C SER A 110 -16.83 5.37 -14.00
N ALA A 111 -16.87 6.64 -14.38
CA ALA A 111 -16.61 7.75 -13.48
C ALA A 111 -17.57 7.78 -12.27
N SER A 112 -18.79 7.23 -12.44
CA SER A 112 -19.80 7.13 -11.37
C SER A 112 -19.51 6.02 -10.35
N THR A 113 -18.66 5.04 -10.67
CA THR A 113 -18.25 3.99 -9.72
C THR A 113 -17.27 4.59 -8.72
N ALA A 114 -17.61 4.61 -7.44
CA ALA A 114 -16.70 5.05 -6.40
C ALA A 114 -15.58 4.01 -6.22
N VAL A 115 -14.35 4.39 -6.50
CA VAL A 115 -13.16 3.54 -6.30
C VAL A 115 -12.20 4.26 -5.37
N HIS A 116 -11.76 3.58 -4.32
CA HIS A 116 -10.67 4.01 -3.45
C HIS A 116 -9.47 3.10 -3.62
N VAL A 117 -8.30 3.68 -3.87
CA VAL A 117 -7.07 2.93 -4.12
C VAL A 117 -6.20 2.94 -2.87
N TYR A 118 -5.61 1.82 -2.56
CA TYR A 118 -4.63 1.64 -1.49
C TYR A 118 -3.33 1.14 -2.11
N ALA A 119 -2.20 1.78 -1.84
CA ALA A 119 -0.94 1.35 -2.41
C ALA A 119 0.14 1.16 -1.33
N CYS A 120 0.95 0.11 -1.50
CA CYS A 120 2.13 -0.13 -0.67
C CYS A 120 3.20 -0.85 -1.50
N GLY A 121 4.44 -0.38 -1.39
CA GLY A 121 5.58 -0.89 -2.13
C GLY A 121 6.69 0.14 -2.26
N PRO A 122 7.62 -0.04 -3.21
CA PRO A 122 8.69 0.93 -3.44
C PRO A 122 8.15 2.34 -3.70
N THR A 123 8.85 3.36 -3.17
CA THR A 123 8.44 4.77 -3.30
C THR A 123 8.18 5.19 -4.76
N PRO A 124 9.03 4.83 -5.76
CA PRO A 124 8.74 5.16 -7.15
C PRO A 124 7.45 4.54 -7.68
N MET A 125 7.13 3.30 -7.26
CA MET A 125 5.88 2.63 -7.63
C MET A 125 4.67 3.37 -7.02
N MET A 126 4.72 3.70 -5.72
CA MET A 126 3.61 4.41 -5.06
C MET A 126 3.37 5.78 -5.68
N ARG A 127 4.43 6.52 -6.04
CA ARG A 127 4.34 7.79 -6.77
C ARG A 127 3.63 7.59 -8.12
N ALA A 128 4.07 6.60 -8.91
CA ALA A 128 3.47 6.31 -10.21
C ALA A 128 1.99 5.88 -10.09
N VAL A 129 1.62 5.15 -9.03
CA VAL A 129 0.23 4.83 -8.70
C VAL A 129 -0.55 6.10 -8.36
N ALA A 130 0.03 7.01 -7.54
CA ALA A 130 -0.60 8.28 -7.19
C ALA A 130 -0.88 9.14 -8.42
N ASP A 131 0.09 9.27 -9.33
CA ASP A 131 -0.04 10.01 -10.59
C ASP A 131 -1.13 9.40 -11.48
N THR A 132 -1.14 8.07 -11.60
CA THR A 132 -2.16 7.32 -12.38
C THR A 132 -3.56 7.53 -11.81
N CYS A 133 -3.72 7.48 -10.50
CA CYS A 133 -4.99 7.69 -9.83
C CYS A 133 -5.46 9.15 -9.95
N ALA A 134 -4.55 10.11 -9.78
CA ALA A 134 -4.86 11.53 -9.94
C ALA A 134 -5.35 11.86 -11.35
N ALA A 135 -4.71 11.30 -12.39
CA ALA A 135 -5.14 11.44 -13.77
C ALA A 135 -6.55 10.86 -14.03
N ALA A 136 -6.93 9.84 -13.26
CA ALA A 136 -8.26 9.21 -13.32
C ALA A 136 -9.28 9.83 -12.34
N GLY A 137 -8.91 10.89 -11.59
CA GLY A 137 -9.75 11.52 -10.59
C GLY A 137 -10.09 10.62 -9.39
N ARG A 138 -9.17 9.71 -9.02
CA ARG A 138 -9.37 8.74 -7.93
C ARG A 138 -8.48 9.05 -6.74
N ALA A 139 -9.05 8.92 -5.53
CA ALA A 139 -8.28 9.03 -4.30
C ALA A 139 -7.41 7.78 -4.08
N VAL A 140 -6.21 7.98 -3.54
CA VAL A 140 -5.31 6.90 -3.15
C VAL A 140 -4.64 7.20 -1.82
N ASP A 141 -4.65 6.21 -0.93
CA ASP A 141 -3.86 6.19 0.29
C ASP A 141 -2.63 5.30 0.09
N VAL A 142 -1.49 5.76 0.55
CA VAL A 142 -0.23 5.01 0.44
C VAL A 142 0.35 4.71 1.82
N SER A 143 0.89 3.51 1.99
CA SER A 143 1.62 3.12 3.20
C SER A 143 3.12 3.24 2.95
N LEU A 144 3.76 4.22 3.57
CA LEU A 144 5.18 4.48 3.41
C LEU A 144 6.03 3.48 4.22
N GLU A 145 7.14 3.05 3.63
CA GLU A 145 8.20 2.34 4.32
C GLU A 145 9.36 3.31 4.61
N GLN A 146 9.47 3.75 5.86
CA GLN A 146 10.54 4.63 6.31
C GLN A 146 11.46 3.91 7.30
N VAL A 147 12.72 4.36 7.36
CA VAL A 147 13.67 3.82 8.33
C VAL A 147 13.19 4.14 9.75
N MET A 148 12.86 3.11 10.50
CA MET A 148 12.38 3.23 11.88
C MET A 148 13.52 3.00 12.88
N GLY A 149 13.93 4.06 13.59
CA GLY A 149 14.85 3.93 14.72
C GLY A 149 14.11 3.49 15.98
N CYS A 150 13.22 4.33 16.51
CA CYS A 150 12.51 4.04 17.77
C CYS A 150 11.05 3.59 17.59
N GLY A 151 10.38 3.96 16.51
CA GLY A 151 8.94 3.73 16.30
C GLY A 151 8.02 4.55 17.22
N LEU A 152 8.56 5.35 18.12
CA LEU A 152 7.86 6.07 19.21
C LEU A 152 7.89 7.59 19.06
N GLY A 153 8.43 8.09 17.95
CA GLY A 153 8.51 9.52 17.67
C GLY A 153 9.67 10.26 18.32
N GLY A 154 10.59 9.59 19.02
CA GLY A 154 11.69 10.25 19.74
C GLY A 154 12.94 10.52 18.91
N CYS A 155 13.28 9.67 17.93
CA CYS A 155 14.56 9.72 17.20
C CYS A 155 14.52 10.53 15.89
N TYR A 156 13.34 10.87 15.39
CA TYR A 156 13.14 11.61 14.13
C TYR A 156 13.70 10.94 12.85
N SER A 157 14.07 9.65 12.86
CA SER A 157 14.61 8.97 11.68
C SER A 157 13.55 8.72 10.57
N CYS A 158 12.27 8.74 10.93
CA CYS A 158 11.14 8.45 10.04
C CYS A 158 10.40 9.72 9.57
N VAL A 159 11.08 10.86 9.53
CA VAL A 159 10.46 12.14 9.15
C VAL A 159 10.17 12.16 7.66
N VAL A 160 8.96 12.59 7.31
CA VAL A 160 8.51 12.83 5.94
C VAL A 160 7.89 14.22 5.83
N GLN A 161 7.97 14.83 4.65
CA GLN A 161 7.34 16.11 4.40
C GLN A 161 5.94 15.92 3.82
N VAL A 162 4.96 16.59 4.42
CA VAL A 162 3.57 16.58 3.97
C VAL A 162 3.09 18.00 3.68
N ARG A 163 2.10 18.11 2.80
CA ARG A 163 1.39 19.36 2.49
C ARG A 163 -0.10 19.09 2.45
N GLU A 164 -0.81 19.47 3.48
CA GLU A 164 -2.26 19.40 3.53
C GLU A 164 -2.89 20.58 2.78
N PRO A 165 -4.11 20.42 2.24
CA PRO A 165 -4.83 21.51 1.58
C PRO A 165 -4.95 22.74 2.47
N GLY A 166 -4.53 23.89 1.94
CA GLY A 166 -4.59 25.18 2.69
C GLY A 166 -3.46 25.40 3.71
N HIS A 167 -2.54 24.44 3.87
CA HIS A 167 -1.42 24.56 4.79
C HIS A 167 -0.06 24.53 4.07
N PRO A 168 0.98 25.22 4.58
CA PRO A 168 2.33 25.10 4.07
C PRO A 168 2.88 23.69 4.30
N ALA A 169 3.84 23.29 3.46
CA ALA A 169 4.53 22.02 3.67
C ALA A 169 5.25 22.00 5.02
N HIS A 170 5.11 20.89 5.75
CA HIS A 170 5.72 20.70 7.06
C HIS A 170 6.18 19.26 7.25
N PHE A 171 6.99 19.02 8.26
CA PHE A 171 7.53 17.68 8.54
C PHE A 171 6.73 16.99 9.63
N VAL A 172 6.41 15.71 9.39
CA VAL A 172 5.77 14.81 10.35
C VAL A 172 6.59 13.54 10.53
N ARG A 173 6.41 12.88 11.66
CA ARG A 173 7.04 11.57 11.94
C ARG A 173 6.10 10.47 11.49
N SER A 174 6.49 9.70 10.47
CA SER A 174 5.61 8.66 9.90
C SER A 174 5.26 7.55 10.90
N CYS A 175 6.06 7.33 11.93
CA CYS A 175 5.73 6.39 13.01
C CYS A 175 4.56 6.85 13.91
N LEU A 176 4.19 8.13 13.87
CA LEU A 176 3.06 8.69 14.63
C LEU A 176 1.91 9.11 13.73
N ALA A 177 2.20 9.91 12.68
CA ALA A 177 1.20 10.45 11.76
C ALA A 177 0.84 9.49 10.62
N GLY A 178 1.70 8.48 10.35
CA GLY A 178 1.55 7.46 9.33
C GLY A 178 1.58 6.05 9.93
N PRO A 179 1.98 5.02 9.19
CA PRO A 179 2.63 5.07 7.87
C PRO A 179 1.69 5.37 6.70
N VAL A 180 0.39 5.37 6.90
CA VAL A 180 -0.59 5.62 5.85
C VAL A 180 -0.88 7.11 5.72
N PHE A 181 -0.81 7.60 4.48
CA PHE A 181 -1.09 8.99 4.12
C PHE A 181 -1.91 9.06 2.84
N PRO A 182 -2.82 10.03 2.69
CA PRO A 182 -3.32 10.40 1.37
C PRO A 182 -2.16 10.78 0.47
N ALA A 183 -2.04 10.17 -0.70
CA ALA A 183 -0.92 10.40 -1.61
C ALA A 183 -0.79 11.86 -2.05
N SER A 184 -1.93 12.59 -2.12
CA SER A 184 -1.99 14.02 -2.42
C SER A 184 -1.38 14.92 -1.35
N HIS A 185 -1.18 14.41 -0.15
CA HIS A 185 -0.54 15.17 0.94
C HIS A 185 0.98 15.01 0.98
N LEU A 186 1.54 14.03 0.27
CA LEU A 186 2.98 13.75 0.29
C LEU A 186 3.74 14.71 -0.63
N VAL A 187 4.87 15.23 -0.13
CA VAL A 187 5.85 15.94 -0.95
C VAL A 187 6.84 14.91 -1.49
N TRP A 188 6.46 14.26 -2.60
CA TRP A 188 7.15 13.12 -3.18
C TRP A 188 8.63 13.35 -3.49
N GLU A 189 9.00 14.60 -3.79
CA GLU A 189 10.38 15.02 -4.11
C GLU A 189 11.32 14.88 -2.91
N THR A 190 10.78 14.84 -1.69
CA THR A 190 11.55 14.75 -0.45
C THR A 190 11.63 13.33 0.12
N LEU A 191 10.91 12.39 -0.48
CA LEU A 191 10.96 10.99 -0.07
C LEU A 191 12.23 10.34 -0.63
N ALA A 192 13.05 9.78 0.26
CA ALA A 192 14.24 9.04 -0.15
C ALA A 192 13.88 7.85 -1.04
N HIS A 193 14.72 7.61 -2.03
CA HIS A 193 14.62 6.52 -2.99
C HIS A 193 15.18 5.22 -2.41
#